data_6c6f6e0deb6c1105a2f7c8a18c0ce36a
#
_entry.id   6c6f6e0deb6c1105a2f7c8a18c0ce36a
#
_cell.length_a   1.000
_cell.length_b   1.000
_cell.length_c   1.000
_cell.angle_alpha   90.00
_cell.angle_beta   90.00
_cell.angle_gamma   90.00
#
_symmetry.space_group_name_H-M   'P 1'
#
loop_
_entity.id
_entity.type
_entity.pdbx_description
1 polymer ?
#
loop_
_entity_poly.entity_id
_entity_poly.type
_entity_poly.pdbx_seq_one_letter_code
_entity_poly.pdbx_strand_id
1 'polypeptide(L)'
;MARDKAQVHAGGRGKGGGVKLAKNLKELHEDVYYPGDSETSEFYMSVLLNRGSGKNMIMYSTEGGMDIEEVAESTPHLIFTEEIDPGTGLLPFQARKIAFNLGLSGGAFKEMTKFVASLYKAYVESDSSMFEINPVLKTSDDKIHGSRC
;
A
#
# COMPACT_ATOMS: atom_id res chain seq x y z
N MET A 1 -18.66 2.87 -10.45
CA MET A 1 -18.03 4.21 -10.61
C MET A 1 -16.55 4.10 -10.36
N ALA A 2 -15.75 4.60 -11.25
CA ALA A 2 -14.30 4.58 -11.14
C ALA A 2 -13.77 5.99 -10.83
N ARG A 3 -12.65 6.08 -10.14
CA ARG A 3 -12.00 7.36 -9.80
C ARG A 3 -10.67 7.49 -10.53
N ASP A 4 -10.49 8.59 -11.21
CA ASP A 4 -9.20 8.99 -11.77
C ASP A 4 -8.50 9.96 -10.81
N LYS A 5 -7.22 9.73 -10.51
CA LYS A 5 -6.47 10.44 -9.47
C LYS A 5 -5.43 11.37 -10.10
N ALA A 6 -5.44 12.63 -9.74
CA ALA A 6 -4.42 13.58 -10.17
C ALA A 6 -3.02 13.17 -9.69
N GLN A 7 -2.04 13.26 -10.58
CA GLN A 7 -0.62 13.00 -10.33
C GLN A 7 0.03 14.23 -9.70
N VAL A 8 -0.03 14.37 -8.38
CA VAL A 8 0.63 15.45 -7.62
C VAL A 8 1.32 14.89 -6.38
N HIS A 9 2.44 15.49 -5.99
CA HIS A 9 3.24 15.09 -4.81
C HIS A 9 2.66 15.57 -3.46
N ALA A 10 1.33 15.64 -3.34
CA ALA A 10 0.67 16.09 -2.11
C ALA A 10 -0.41 15.09 -1.70
N GLY A 11 -0.48 14.82 -0.40
CA GLY A 11 -1.59 14.09 0.20
C GLY A 11 -2.90 14.87 0.10
N GLY A 12 -4.03 14.23 0.44
CA GLY A 12 -5.34 14.90 0.46
C GLY A 12 -5.94 15.24 -0.91
N ARG A 13 -5.47 14.60 -1.99
CA ARG A 13 -5.94 14.83 -3.37
C ARG A 13 -7.46 14.76 -3.54
N GLY A 14 -8.12 13.92 -2.76
CA GLY A 14 -9.58 13.83 -2.75
C GLY A 14 -10.24 15.10 -2.23
N LYS A 15 -9.67 15.71 -1.18
CA LYS A 15 -10.15 16.98 -0.59
C LYS A 15 -9.89 18.17 -1.54
N GLY A 16 -8.81 18.13 -2.32
CA GLY A 16 -8.42 19.15 -3.30
C GLY A 16 -9.08 19.02 -4.67
N GLY A 17 -10.04 18.12 -4.87
CA GLY A 17 -10.70 17.91 -6.16
C GLY A 17 -9.86 17.19 -7.20
N GLY A 18 -8.70 16.62 -6.81
CA GLY A 18 -7.82 15.84 -7.66
C GLY A 18 -8.30 14.40 -7.95
N VAL A 19 -9.54 14.09 -7.56
CA VAL A 19 -10.18 12.79 -7.81
C VAL A 19 -11.46 13.00 -8.60
N LYS A 20 -11.58 12.37 -9.76
CA LYS A 20 -12.78 12.41 -10.63
C LYS A 20 -13.45 11.04 -10.65
N LEU A 21 -14.77 11.06 -10.83
CA LEU A 21 -15.57 9.85 -11.01
C LEU A 21 -15.72 9.55 -12.49
N ALA A 22 -15.26 8.38 -12.94
CA ALA A 22 -15.55 7.89 -14.27
C ALA A 22 -16.97 7.31 -14.34
N LYS A 23 -17.70 7.62 -15.39
CA LYS A 23 -19.13 7.26 -15.55
C LYS A 23 -19.35 6.00 -16.39
N ASN A 24 -18.33 5.52 -17.07
CA ASN A 24 -18.40 4.32 -17.91
C ASN A 24 -17.05 3.61 -18.04
N LEU A 25 -17.09 2.36 -18.50
CA LEU A 25 -15.92 1.48 -18.67
C LEU A 25 -14.87 2.00 -19.68
N LYS A 26 -15.23 2.88 -20.59
CA LYS A 26 -14.28 3.47 -21.56
C LYS A 26 -13.45 4.61 -20.97
N GLU A 27 -13.93 5.22 -19.90
CA GLU A 27 -13.17 6.19 -19.11
C GLU A 27 -12.24 5.51 -18.11
N LEU A 28 -12.33 4.18 -18.02
CA LEU A 28 -11.55 3.28 -17.19
C LEU A 28 -10.29 2.84 -17.94
N HIS A 29 -9.36 3.75 -18.17
CA HIS A 29 -8.01 3.31 -18.50
C HIS A 29 -7.33 2.76 -17.24
N GLU A 30 -6.54 1.73 -17.44
CA GLU A 30 -5.76 0.84 -16.56
C GLU A 30 -5.36 1.29 -15.13
N ASP A 31 -5.80 2.45 -14.67
CA ASP A 31 -5.44 3.08 -13.40
C ASP A 31 -6.62 3.19 -12.42
N VAL A 32 -7.58 2.27 -12.52
CA VAL A 32 -8.84 2.45 -11.83
C VAL A 32 -8.94 1.71 -10.52
N TYR A 33 -9.14 2.49 -9.50
CA TYR A 33 -9.64 2.11 -8.21
C TYR A 33 -11.17 1.86 -8.27
N TYR A 34 -11.65 0.71 -7.85
CA TYR A 34 -13.06 0.41 -7.65
C TYR A 34 -13.47 0.67 -6.19
N PRO A 35 -13.94 1.87 -5.83
CA PRO A 35 -14.59 2.05 -4.55
C PRO A 35 -16.06 1.67 -4.73
N GLY A 36 -16.52 0.70 -4.04
CA GLY A 36 -17.95 0.41 -4.09
C GLY A 36 -18.35 -0.99 -3.72
N ASP A 37 -17.40 -1.85 -3.49
CA ASP A 37 -17.66 -3.09 -2.81
C ASP A 37 -17.56 -2.82 -1.30
N SER A 38 -18.63 -3.04 -0.56
CA SER A 38 -18.66 -2.87 0.90
C SER A 38 -17.65 -3.76 1.65
N GLU A 39 -16.98 -4.64 0.94
CA GLU A 39 -15.96 -5.58 1.45
C GLU A 39 -14.52 -5.20 1.05
N THR A 40 -14.31 -4.05 0.40
CA THR A 40 -12.96 -3.59 0.05
C THR A 40 -12.29 -2.99 1.27
N SER A 41 -11.08 -3.49 1.61
CA SER A 41 -10.23 -2.92 2.64
C SER A 41 -9.09 -2.15 2.02
N GLU A 42 -8.73 -1.03 2.62
CA GLU A 42 -7.64 -0.16 2.20
C GLU A 42 -6.50 -0.21 3.22
N PHE A 43 -5.27 -0.36 2.73
CA PHE A 43 -4.06 -0.37 3.56
C PHE A 43 -3.08 0.68 3.07
N TYR A 44 -2.23 1.15 3.97
CA TYR A 44 -1.03 1.91 3.62
C TYR A 44 0.17 0.98 3.56
N MET A 45 1.08 1.19 2.61
CA MET A 45 2.35 0.49 2.56
C MET A 45 3.43 1.34 1.90
N SER A 46 4.60 1.40 2.54
CA SER A 46 5.78 2.04 1.98
C SER A 46 7.03 1.20 2.24
N VAL A 47 8.01 1.31 1.34
CA VAL A 47 9.36 0.76 1.52
C VAL A 47 10.33 1.92 1.48
N LEU A 48 11.19 2.03 2.47
CA LEU A 48 12.14 3.13 2.60
C LEU A 48 13.44 2.69 3.26
N LEU A 49 14.48 3.51 3.10
CA LEU A 49 15.72 3.32 3.81
C LEU A 49 15.65 3.99 5.19
N ASN A 50 15.77 3.20 6.25
CA ASN A 50 16.02 3.72 7.59
C ASN A 50 17.49 4.14 7.70
N ARG A 51 17.74 5.44 7.59
CA ARG A 51 19.10 5.98 7.62
C ARG A 51 19.79 5.82 8.97
N GLY A 52 19.03 5.69 10.05
CA GLY A 52 19.56 5.47 11.39
C GLY A 52 20.18 4.09 11.59
N SER A 53 19.55 3.06 11.05
CA SER A 53 20.03 1.66 11.13
C SER A 53 20.78 1.21 9.88
N GLY A 54 20.71 1.94 8.78
CA GLY A 54 21.25 1.53 7.48
C GLY A 54 20.50 0.36 6.85
N LYS A 55 19.29 0.04 7.33
CA LYS A 55 18.46 -1.06 6.85
C LYS A 55 17.28 -0.55 6.03
N ASN A 56 16.80 -1.38 5.14
CA ASN A 56 15.52 -1.13 4.52
C ASN A 56 14.38 -1.38 5.52
N MET A 57 13.27 -0.69 5.35
CA MET A 57 12.12 -0.81 6.23
C MET A 57 10.83 -0.80 5.42
N ILE A 58 9.94 -1.73 5.72
CA ILE A 58 8.55 -1.67 5.25
C ILE A 58 7.72 -1.08 6.37
N MET A 59 7.06 0.04 6.10
CA MET A 59 6.06 0.65 6.97
C MET A 59 4.68 0.37 6.40
N TYR A 60 3.74 -0.05 7.24
CA TYR A 60 2.39 -0.42 6.81
C TYR A 60 1.36 -0.13 7.88
N SER A 61 0.11 0.10 7.45
CA SER A 61 -1.01 0.39 8.33
C SER A 61 -2.31 -0.17 7.77
N THR A 62 -3.26 -0.45 8.67
CA THR A 62 -4.65 -0.77 8.31
C THR A 62 -5.44 0.46 7.87
N GLU A 63 -4.90 1.67 8.09
CA GLU A 63 -5.49 2.96 7.71
C GLU A 63 -4.99 3.38 6.33
N GLY A 64 -5.56 2.80 5.28
CA GLY A 64 -5.27 3.19 3.90
C GLY A 64 -6.10 4.38 3.42
N GLY A 65 -5.60 5.06 2.37
CA GLY A 65 -6.28 6.21 1.79
C GLY A 65 -6.20 7.52 2.60
N MET A 66 -5.57 7.49 3.77
CA MET A 66 -5.31 8.65 4.64
C MET A 66 -3.84 9.08 4.55
N ASP A 67 -3.55 10.30 4.97
CA ASP A 67 -2.17 10.75 5.14
C ASP A 67 -1.53 10.02 6.33
N ILE A 68 -0.36 9.43 6.12
CA ILE A 68 0.31 8.63 7.16
C ILE A 68 0.71 9.47 8.37
N GLU A 69 0.97 10.76 8.18
CA GLU A 69 1.25 11.71 9.24
C GLU A 69 0.02 11.91 10.16
N GLU A 70 -1.18 11.99 9.57
CA GLU A 70 -2.43 12.08 10.34
C GLU A 70 -2.68 10.78 11.14
N VAL A 71 -2.37 9.62 10.56
CA VAL A 71 -2.43 8.32 11.25
C VAL A 71 -1.41 8.26 12.38
N ALA A 72 -0.18 8.78 12.17
CA ALA A 72 0.85 8.81 13.20
C ALA A 72 0.49 9.69 14.40
N GLU A 73 -0.25 10.76 14.18
CA GLU A 73 -0.72 11.65 15.25
C GLU A 73 -1.93 11.09 16.01
N SER A 74 -2.89 10.51 15.28
CA SER A 74 -4.17 10.07 15.85
C SER A 74 -4.15 8.63 16.35
N THR A 75 -3.55 7.72 15.60
CA THR A 75 -3.56 6.26 15.85
C THR A 75 -2.20 5.61 15.60
N PRO A 76 -1.12 6.04 16.28
CA PRO A 76 0.24 5.56 16.02
C PRO A 76 0.40 4.05 16.22
N HIS A 77 -0.43 3.43 17.02
CA HIS A 77 -0.44 1.99 17.26
C HIS A 77 -0.91 1.15 16.07
N LEU A 78 -1.51 1.78 15.05
CA LEU A 78 -1.90 1.12 13.79
C LEU A 78 -0.81 1.20 12.71
N ILE A 79 0.31 1.86 13.01
CA ILE A 79 1.48 1.89 12.13
C ILE A 79 2.45 0.82 12.58
N PHE A 80 2.75 -0.10 11.69
CA PHE A 80 3.70 -1.18 11.88
C PHE A 80 4.94 -0.96 11.03
N THR A 81 6.07 -1.43 11.52
CA THR A 81 7.34 -1.41 10.78
C THR A 81 8.01 -2.76 10.82
N GLU A 82 8.65 -3.13 9.70
CA GLU A 82 9.46 -4.34 9.60
C GLU A 82 10.80 -3.98 8.98
N GLU A 83 11.88 -4.07 9.77
CA GLU A 83 13.24 -3.85 9.26
C GLU A 83 13.75 -5.06 8.49
N ILE A 84 14.41 -4.79 7.37
CA ILE A 84 14.94 -5.79 6.46
C ILE A 84 16.43 -5.53 6.29
N ASP A 85 17.24 -6.53 6.65
CA ASP A 85 18.67 -6.48 6.42
C ASP A 85 18.95 -6.54 4.91
N PRO A 86 19.67 -5.55 4.34
CA PRO A 86 19.93 -5.53 2.90
C PRO A 86 20.80 -6.71 2.43
N GLY A 87 21.58 -7.34 3.30
CA GLY A 87 22.38 -8.50 2.96
C GLY A 87 21.59 -9.79 2.82
N THR A 88 20.49 -9.94 3.56
CA THR A 88 19.62 -11.12 3.49
C THR A 88 18.35 -10.89 2.67
N GLY A 89 17.94 -9.63 2.52
CA GLY A 89 16.68 -9.24 1.87
C GLY A 89 15.44 -9.61 2.71
N LEU A 90 14.27 -9.43 2.11
CA LEU A 90 13.00 -9.77 2.73
C LEU A 90 12.87 -11.30 2.90
N LEU A 91 12.71 -11.73 4.14
CA LEU A 91 12.52 -13.14 4.46
C LEU A 91 11.03 -13.52 4.41
N PRO A 92 10.69 -14.77 4.02
CA PRO A 92 9.30 -15.19 3.88
C PRO A 92 8.45 -15.04 5.15
N PHE A 93 9.04 -15.18 6.34
CA PHE A 93 8.31 -14.98 7.58
C PHE A 93 7.95 -13.52 7.82
N GLN A 94 8.76 -12.56 7.37
CA GLN A 94 8.48 -11.14 7.47
C GLN A 94 7.28 -10.75 6.60
N ALA A 95 7.22 -11.24 5.36
CA ALA A 95 6.06 -11.02 4.50
C ALA A 95 4.77 -11.62 5.10
N ARG A 96 4.85 -12.80 5.72
CA ARG A 96 3.71 -13.39 6.44
C ARG A 96 3.30 -12.59 7.67
N LYS A 97 4.27 -12.07 8.43
CA LYS A 97 4.01 -11.20 9.60
C LYS A 97 3.27 -9.93 9.19
N ILE A 98 3.66 -9.30 8.08
CA ILE A 98 2.97 -8.13 7.53
C ILE A 98 1.52 -8.47 7.20
N ALA A 99 1.27 -9.55 6.46
CA ALA A 99 -0.08 -9.98 6.11
C ALA A 99 -0.93 -10.31 7.36
N PHE A 100 -0.32 -10.91 8.38
CA PHE A 100 -0.98 -11.21 9.65
C PHE A 100 -1.37 -9.94 10.41
N ASN A 101 -0.45 -8.99 10.55
CA ASN A 101 -0.70 -7.73 11.25
C ASN A 101 -1.76 -6.86 10.55
N LEU A 102 -1.91 -6.99 9.23
CA LEU A 102 -3.00 -6.37 8.47
C LEU A 102 -4.36 -7.09 8.64
N GLY A 103 -4.42 -8.13 9.47
CA GLY A 103 -5.65 -8.86 9.77
C GLY A 103 -6.11 -9.78 8.64
N LEU A 104 -5.23 -10.11 7.69
CA LEU A 104 -5.60 -10.91 6.52
C LEU A 104 -5.56 -12.41 6.82
N SER A 105 -6.43 -13.15 6.14
CA SER A 105 -6.52 -14.61 6.20
C SER A 105 -6.81 -15.22 4.83
N GLY A 106 -6.76 -16.53 4.73
CA GLY A 106 -7.18 -17.26 3.52
C GLY A 106 -6.41 -16.88 2.25
N GLY A 107 -7.15 -16.55 1.21
CA GLY A 107 -6.62 -16.12 -0.10
C GLY A 107 -5.89 -14.80 -0.02
N ALA A 108 -6.48 -13.81 0.61
CA ALA A 108 -5.90 -12.47 0.77
C ALA A 108 -4.56 -12.50 1.51
N PHE A 109 -4.40 -13.36 2.51
CA PHE A 109 -3.13 -13.54 3.21
C PHE A 109 -2.01 -14.01 2.26
N LYS A 110 -2.31 -14.98 1.40
CA LYS A 110 -1.35 -15.51 0.41
C LYS A 110 -1.01 -14.45 -0.64
N GLU A 111 -2.01 -13.74 -1.13
CA GLU A 111 -1.81 -12.68 -2.12
C GLU A 111 -1.01 -11.50 -1.55
N MET A 112 -1.29 -11.06 -0.32
CA MET A 112 -0.51 -10.01 0.35
C MET A 112 0.94 -10.44 0.56
N THR A 113 1.18 -11.69 0.94
CA THR A 113 2.56 -12.21 1.10
C THR A 113 3.34 -12.14 -0.21
N LYS A 114 2.73 -12.48 -1.35
CA LYS A 114 3.34 -12.34 -2.68
C LYS A 114 3.52 -10.88 -3.07
N PHE A 115 2.51 -10.04 -2.80
CA PHE A 115 2.54 -8.62 -3.09
C PHE A 115 3.71 -7.91 -2.40
N VAL A 116 3.88 -8.14 -1.10
CA VAL A 116 4.99 -7.58 -0.31
C VAL A 116 6.34 -8.02 -0.84
N ALA A 117 6.49 -9.31 -1.20
CA ALA A 117 7.73 -9.82 -1.79
C ALA A 117 8.04 -9.15 -3.13
N SER A 118 7.03 -8.97 -3.99
CA SER A 118 7.18 -8.30 -5.29
C SER A 118 7.49 -6.81 -5.12
N LEU A 119 6.85 -6.13 -4.17
CA LEU A 119 7.08 -4.73 -3.85
C LEU A 119 8.52 -4.49 -3.40
N TYR A 120 9.02 -5.31 -2.47
CA TYR A 120 10.38 -5.21 -1.99
C TYR A 120 11.41 -5.49 -3.10
N LYS A 121 11.15 -6.50 -3.94
CA LYS A 121 11.99 -6.79 -5.11
C LYS A 121 12.04 -5.61 -6.06
N ALA A 122 10.90 -5.02 -6.42
CA ALA A 122 10.83 -3.86 -7.28
C ALA A 122 11.58 -2.65 -6.70
N TYR A 123 11.46 -2.41 -5.39
CA TYR A 123 12.19 -1.37 -4.68
C TYR A 123 13.71 -1.52 -4.83
N VAL A 124 14.23 -2.73 -4.60
CA VAL A 124 15.67 -3.02 -4.70
C VAL A 124 16.15 -2.93 -6.17
N GLU A 125 15.42 -3.53 -7.11
CA GLU A 125 15.81 -3.58 -8.52
C GLU A 125 15.77 -2.20 -9.21
N SER A 126 14.92 -1.30 -8.74
CA SER A 126 14.83 0.07 -9.27
C SER A 126 15.79 1.06 -8.60
N ASP A 127 16.60 0.60 -7.63
CA ASP A 127 17.49 1.46 -6.83
C ASP A 127 16.77 2.69 -6.24
N SER A 128 15.54 2.48 -5.81
CA SER A 128 14.71 3.55 -5.29
C SER A 128 15.02 3.84 -3.83
N SER A 129 14.91 5.10 -3.43
CA SER A 129 15.07 5.51 -2.03
C SER A 129 13.78 5.35 -1.21
N MET A 130 12.64 5.34 -1.89
CA MET A 130 11.32 5.17 -1.29
C MET A 130 10.29 4.71 -2.34
N PHE A 131 9.46 3.75 -1.95
CA PHE A 131 8.20 3.44 -2.62
C PHE A 131 7.06 3.67 -1.64
N GLU A 132 5.97 4.25 -2.11
CA GLU A 132 4.75 4.42 -1.34
C GLU A 132 3.54 4.00 -2.17
N ILE A 133 2.68 3.20 -1.58
CA ILE A 133 1.40 2.81 -2.16
C ILE A 133 0.30 3.13 -1.15
N ASN A 134 -0.56 4.08 -1.52
CA ASN A 134 -1.64 4.53 -0.66
C ASN A 134 -2.89 4.86 -1.50
N PRO A 135 -3.89 3.97 -1.47
CA PRO A 135 -3.95 2.71 -0.73
C PRO A 135 -3.45 1.48 -1.51
N VAL A 136 -3.09 0.44 -0.74
CA VAL A 136 -3.13 -0.96 -1.20
C VAL A 136 -4.53 -1.49 -0.92
N LEU A 137 -5.13 -2.15 -1.89
CA LEU A 137 -6.53 -2.59 -1.84
C LEU A 137 -6.64 -4.09 -1.70
N LYS A 138 -7.50 -4.55 -0.79
CA LYS A 138 -8.03 -5.90 -0.78
C LYS A 138 -9.44 -5.86 -1.35
N THR A 139 -9.70 -6.65 -2.37
CA THR A 139 -11.03 -6.81 -2.97
C THR A 139 -11.81 -7.96 -2.33
N SER A 140 -13.12 -8.01 -2.57
CA SER A 140 -14.01 -9.06 -2.05
C SER A 140 -13.62 -10.48 -2.49
N ASP A 141 -12.94 -10.62 -3.64
CA ASP A 141 -12.42 -11.89 -4.16
C ASP A 141 -10.99 -12.21 -3.66
N ASP A 142 -10.58 -11.61 -2.55
CA ASP A 142 -9.29 -11.83 -1.87
C ASP A 142 -8.05 -11.44 -2.69
N LYS A 143 -8.20 -10.61 -3.71
CA LYS A 143 -7.05 -10.10 -4.45
C LYS A 143 -6.48 -8.84 -3.82
N ILE A 144 -5.18 -8.65 -4.02
CA ILE A 144 -4.45 -7.48 -3.55
C ILE A 144 -3.98 -6.65 -4.76
N HIS A 145 -4.32 -5.38 -4.75
CA HIS A 145 -3.93 -4.43 -5.78
C HIS A 145 -3.28 -3.20 -5.16
N GLY A 146 -2.20 -2.71 -5.78
CA GLY A 146 -1.66 -1.39 -5.47
C GLY A 146 -2.35 -0.34 -6.33
N SER A 147 -2.78 0.77 -5.73
CA SER A 147 -3.13 1.94 -6.53
C SER A 147 -1.83 2.54 -7.08
N ARG A 148 -1.83 2.93 -8.36
CA ARG A 148 -0.69 3.69 -8.90
C ARG A 148 -0.60 5.06 -8.21
N CYS A 149 0.60 5.42 -7.82
CA CYS A 149 0.96 6.79 -7.43
C CYS A 149 1.36 7.60 -8.64
#